data_328a6ec85fb6ef7044ff4e23e6f1ba41
#
_entry.id   328a6ec85fb6ef7044ff4e23e6f1ba41
#
_cell.length_a   1.000
_cell.length_b   1.000
_cell.length_c   1.000
_cell.angle_alpha   90.00
_cell.angle_beta   90.00
_cell.angle_gamma   90.00
#
_symmetry.space_group_name_H-M   'P 1'
#
loop_
_entity.id
_entity.type
_entity.pdbx_description
1 polymer ?
#
loop_
_entity_poly.entity_id
_entity_poly.type
_entity_poly.pdbx_seq_one_letter_code
_entity_poly.pdbx_strand_id
1 'polypeptide(L)'
;LEFHGGHGVGRAMHEDPFVPNEGRAGRGYRLRPGLVIAIEPMLISGGTDGYVTDRDGWTLRTASGARAAHSEHTIAVTEQGPVVLTAL
;
A
#
# COMPACT_ATOMS: atom_id res chain seq x y z
N LEU A 1 -6.13 6.63 -2.32
CA LEU A 1 -6.74 6.82 -0.99
C LEU A 1 -5.65 7.24 -0.01
N GLU A 2 -5.77 8.43 0.51
CA GLU A 2 -4.71 9.12 1.26
C GLU A 2 -4.28 8.41 2.54
N PHE A 3 -5.22 7.85 3.28
CA PHE A 3 -4.93 7.21 4.57
C PHE A 3 -4.79 5.69 4.52
N HIS A 4 -4.82 5.13 3.34
CA HIS A 4 -4.54 3.73 3.11
C HIS A 4 -3.14 3.57 2.57
N GLY A 5 -2.46 2.52 2.95
CA GLY A 5 -1.12 2.27 2.50
C GLY A 5 -0.68 0.84 2.76
N GLY A 6 0.55 0.56 2.39
CA GLY A 6 1.18 -0.71 2.61
C GLY A 6 1.67 -0.90 4.05
N HIS A 7 2.35 -1.98 4.27
CA HIS A 7 2.73 -2.42 5.62
C HIS A 7 3.92 -3.37 5.58
N GLY A 8 4.56 -3.53 6.71
CA GLY A 8 5.51 -4.62 6.89
C GLY A 8 4.83 -5.98 6.83
N VAL A 9 5.58 -6.97 6.42
CA VAL A 9 5.16 -8.38 6.38
C VAL A 9 6.23 -9.23 7.04
N GLY A 10 5.84 -10.09 7.93
CA GLY A 10 6.75 -10.98 8.61
C GLY A 10 6.00 -12.16 9.22
N ARG A 11 6.07 -12.31 10.53
CA ARG A 11 5.31 -13.33 11.25
C ARG A 11 3.81 -13.07 11.22
N ALA A 12 3.43 -11.79 11.04
CA ALA A 12 2.04 -11.39 10.82
C ALA A 12 1.88 -10.85 9.40
N MET A 13 0.66 -10.92 8.87
CA MET A 13 0.34 -10.37 7.55
C MET A 13 0.53 -8.85 7.54
N HIS A 14 0.12 -8.20 8.61
CA HIS A 14 0.23 -6.75 8.76
C HIS A 14 1.08 -6.44 10.00
N GLU A 15 2.21 -5.81 9.78
CA GLU A 15 3.08 -5.35 10.86
C GLU A 15 3.80 -4.07 10.46
N ASP A 16 4.50 -3.45 11.40
CA ASP A 16 5.30 -2.26 11.11
C ASP A 16 6.36 -2.55 10.04
N PRO A 17 6.74 -1.53 9.27
CA PRO A 17 6.27 -0.16 9.29
C PRO A 17 5.02 0.06 8.43
N PHE A 18 4.32 1.18 8.64
CA PHE A 18 3.33 1.67 7.70
C PHE A 18 4.04 2.22 6.46
N VAL A 19 3.53 1.90 5.27
CA VAL A 19 4.12 2.32 4.00
C VAL A 19 3.11 3.21 3.26
N PRO A 20 3.22 4.53 3.42
CA PRO A 20 2.29 5.45 2.73
C PRO A 20 2.48 5.40 1.23
N ASN A 21 1.42 5.71 0.50
CA ASN A 21 1.45 5.82 -0.96
C ASN A 21 1.92 7.20 -1.44
N GLU A 22 2.12 8.13 -0.53
CA GLU A 22 2.66 9.47 -0.78
C GLU A 22 3.88 9.72 0.10
N GLY A 23 4.86 10.43 -0.42
CA GLY A 23 6.04 10.74 0.36
C GLY A 23 7.07 11.53 -0.44
N ARG A 24 8.15 11.88 0.23
CA ARG A 24 9.30 12.55 -0.38
C ARG A 24 10.46 11.57 -0.50
N ALA A 25 11.12 11.58 -1.65
CA ALA A 25 12.32 10.78 -1.84
C ALA A 25 13.40 11.13 -0.79
N GLY A 26 14.06 10.11 -0.28
CA GLY A 26 15.13 10.28 0.70
C GLY A 26 14.66 10.58 2.12
N ARG A 27 13.35 10.51 2.39
CA ARG A 27 12.74 10.77 3.69
C ARG A 27 11.95 9.56 4.17
N GLY A 28 11.66 9.52 5.45
CA GLY A 28 10.82 8.50 6.07
C GLY A 28 11.61 7.31 6.60
N TYR A 29 10.93 6.19 6.71
CA TYR A 29 11.49 4.95 7.25
C TYR A 29 12.63 4.44 6.38
N ARG A 30 13.74 4.09 7.02
CA ARG A 30 14.92 3.61 6.30
C ARG A 30 14.72 2.17 5.85
N LEU A 31 14.92 1.92 4.56
CA LEU A 31 14.88 0.58 4.00
C LEU A 31 16.22 -0.12 4.24
N ARG A 32 16.20 -1.24 4.95
CA ARG A 32 17.39 -2.05 5.24
C ARG A 32 17.22 -3.45 4.70
N PRO A 33 18.30 -4.13 4.29
CA PRO A 33 18.22 -5.53 3.90
C PRO A 33 17.55 -6.38 4.97
N GLY A 34 16.66 -7.27 4.55
CA GLY A 34 15.86 -8.11 5.41
C GLY A 34 14.45 -7.60 5.67
N LEU A 35 14.18 -6.33 5.37
CA LEU A 35 12.83 -5.78 5.46
C LEU A 35 11.95 -6.36 4.35
N VAL A 36 10.74 -6.77 4.68
CA VAL A 36 9.74 -7.21 3.71
C VAL A 36 8.49 -6.35 3.90
N ILE A 37 8.03 -5.74 2.83
CA ILE A 37 6.90 -4.81 2.87
C ILE A 37 5.92 -5.10 1.75
N ALA A 38 4.65 -4.77 1.97
CA ALA A 38 3.65 -4.68 0.91
C ALA A 38 3.54 -3.22 0.47
N ILE A 39 3.55 -3.01 -0.83
CA ILE A 39 3.28 -1.72 -1.45
C ILE A 39 1.97 -1.86 -2.20
N GLU A 40 0.97 -1.07 -1.81
CA GLU A 40 -0.40 -1.30 -2.26
C GLU A 40 -1.15 0.00 -2.57
N PRO A 41 -0.80 0.69 -3.66
CA PRO A 41 -1.51 1.89 -4.05
C PRO A 41 -2.95 1.62 -4.43
N MET A 42 -3.82 2.55 -4.05
CA MET A 42 -5.23 2.57 -4.42
C MET A 42 -5.51 3.86 -5.16
N LEU A 43 -6.03 3.76 -6.38
CA LEU A 43 -6.26 4.89 -7.26
C LEU A 43 -7.74 5.04 -7.55
N ILE A 44 -8.22 6.28 -7.53
CA ILE A 44 -9.59 6.64 -7.88
C ILE A 44 -9.51 7.61 -9.07
N SER A 45 -10.28 7.35 -10.13
CA SER A 45 -10.33 8.25 -11.27
C SER A 45 -11.04 9.57 -10.93
N GLY A 46 -10.70 10.65 -11.64
CA GLY A 46 -11.37 11.93 -11.49
C GLY A 46 -10.79 12.86 -10.43
N GLY A 47 -9.69 12.51 -9.78
CA GLY A 47 -8.99 13.40 -8.85
C GLY A 47 -9.62 13.56 -7.48
N THR A 48 -10.64 12.79 -7.14
CA THR A 48 -11.25 12.79 -5.80
C THR A 48 -10.68 11.65 -4.96
N ASP A 49 -10.59 11.88 -3.65
CA ASP A 49 -9.99 10.94 -2.71
C ASP A 49 -10.92 10.69 -1.52
N GLY A 50 -12.06 10.10 -1.78
CA GLY A 50 -13.00 9.79 -0.73
C GLY A 50 -13.63 8.43 -0.91
N TYR A 51 -13.98 7.78 0.18
CA TYR A 51 -14.68 6.51 0.14
C TYR A 51 -15.71 6.43 1.26
N VAL A 52 -16.63 5.49 1.10
CA VAL A 52 -17.61 5.13 2.12
C VAL A 52 -17.51 3.63 2.38
N THR A 53 -17.79 3.24 3.63
CA THR A 53 -17.88 1.83 4.00
C THR A 53 -19.32 1.37 3.83
N ASP A 54 -19.51 0.26 3.15
CA ASP A 54 -20.83 -0.32 2.91
C ASP A 54 -21.44 -0.90 4.20
N ARG A 55 -22.70 -1.31 4.12
CA ARG A 55 -23.47 -1.85 5.26
C ARG A 55 -22.86 -3.10 5.87
N ASP A 56 -22.08 -3.86 5.09
CA ASP A 56 -21.38 -5.04 5.59
C ASP A 56 -20.19 -4.69 6.52
N GLY A 57 -19.85 -3.40 6.66
CA GLY A 57 -18.72 -2.94 7.47
C GLY A 57 -17.36 -3.27 6.88
N TRP A 58 -17.31 -3.77 5.67
CA TRP A 58 -16.11 -4.30 5.03
C TRP A 58 -15.86 -3.69 3.65
N THR A 59 -16.86 -3.70 2.78
CA THR A 59 -16.73 -3.21 1.40
C THR A 59 -16.55 -1.71 1.37
N LEU A 60 -15.51 -1.25 0.67
CA LEU A 60 -15.26 0.17 0.44
C LEU A 60 -15.72 0.55 -0.96
N ARG A 61 -16.42 1.68 -1.06
CA ARG A 61 -16.87 2.25 -2.32
C ARG A 61 -16.38 3.68 -2.45
N THR A 62 -16.07 4.10 -3.67
CA THR A 62 -15.71 5.51 -3.90
C THR A 62 -16.90 6.40 -3.55
N ALA A 63 -16.65 7.51 -2.87
CA ALA A 63 -17.70 8.47 -2.52
C ALA A 63 -18.29 9.14 -3.76
N SER A 64 -17.48 9.33 -4.80
CA SER A 64 -17.86 9.98 -6.06
C SER A 64 -18.60 9.05 -7.03
N GLY A 65 -18.60 7.75 -6.81
CA GLY A 65 -19.05 6.76 -7.78
C GLY A 65 -18.06 6.48 -8.91
N ALA A 66 -16.88 7.10 -8.90
CA ALA A 66 -15.86 6.90 -9.89
C ALA A 66 -15.21 5.51 -9.77
N ARG A 67 -14.55 5.08 -10.84
CA ARG A 67 -13.82 3.81 -10.83
C ARG A 67 -12.57 3.91 -9.96
N ALA A 68 -12.26 2.81 -9.30
CA ALA A 68 -11.05 2.67 -8.50
C ALA A 68 -10.31 1.40 -8.89
N ALA A 69 -9.02 1.39 -8.65
CA ALA A 69 -8.17 0.22 -8.86
C ALA A 69 -7.16 0.10 -7.72
N HIS A 70 -6.84 -1.13 -7.37
CA HIS A 70 -5.85 -1.48 -6.37
C HIS A 70 -4.82 -2.43 -6.98
N SER A 71 -3.57 -2.21 -6.67
CA SER A 71 -2.48 -3.11 -7.04
C SER A 71 -1.59 -3.30 -5.83
N GLU A 72 -1.06 -4.50 -5.65
CA GLU A 72 -0.23 -4.81 -4.49
C GLU A 72 0.89 -5.76 -4.86
N HIS A 73 2.08 -5.47 -4.37
CA HIS A 73 3.22 -6.36 -4.42
C HIS A 73 3.88 -6.47 -3.05
N THR A 74 4.35 -7.66 -2.74
CA THR A 74 5.24 -7.90 -1.60
C THR A 74 6.68 -7.80 -2.09
N ILE A 75 7.48 -6.98 -1.44
CA ILE A 75 8.84 -6.65 -1.84
C ILE A 75 9.79 -6.94 -0.69
N ALA A 76 10.84 -7.70 -0.98
CA ALA A 76 11.95 -7.90 -0.07
C ALA A 76 13.06 -6.90 -0.38
N VAL A 77 13.57 -6.23 0.62
CA VAL A 77 14.75 -5.39 0.50
C VAL A 77 15.98 -6.28 0.71
N THR A 78 16.88 -6.30 -0.26
CA THR A 78 18.11 -7.07 -0.21
C THR A 78 19.32 -6.17 -0.39
N GLU A 79 20.52 -6.71 -0.13
CA GLU A 79 21.77 -5.97 -0.37
C GLU A 79 21.99 -5.60 -1.83
N GLN A 80 21.38 -6.34 -2.76
CA GLN A 80 21.43 -6.06 -4.20
C GLN A 80 20.24 -5.22 -4.68
N GLY A 81 19.41 -4.74 -3.78
CA GLY A 81 18.23 -3.93 -4.09
C GLY A 81 16.92 -4.66 -3.83
N PRO A 82 15.81 -4.09 -4.25
CA PRO A 82 14.49 -4.67 -4.01
C PRO A 82 14.22 -5.88 -4.92
N VAL A 83 13.53 -6.86 -4.36
CA VAL A 83 13.06 -8.04 -5.10
C VAL A 83 11.54 -8.12 -4.96
N VAL A 84 10.83 -8.14 -6.06
CA VAL A 84 9.38 -8.28 -6.08
C VAL A 84 9.01 -9.75 -5.95
N LEU A 85 8.58 -10.16 -4.76
CA LEU A 85 8.31 -11.57 -4.47
C LEU A 85 7.04 -12.09 -5.15
N THR A 86 6.12 -11.20 -5.45
CA THR A 86 4.83 -11.54 -6.09
C THR A 86 4.77 -11.20 -7.57
N ALA A 87 5.92 -10.99 -8.21
CA ALA A 87 5.99 -10.78 -9.65
C ALA A 87 5.55 -12.04 -10.42
N LEU A 88 4.84 -11.81 -11.53
CA LEU A 88 4.43 -12.88 -12.45
C LEU A 88 5.59 -13.34 -13.34
#